data_e64b566f25bbe631f836952fa13c0452
#
_entry.id   e64b566f25bbe631f836952fa13c0452
#
_cell.length_a   1.000
_cell.length_b   1.000
_cell.length_c   1.000
_cell.angle_alpha   90.00
_cell.angle_beta   90.00
_cell.angle_gamma   90.00
#
_symmetry.space_group_name_H-M   'P 1'
#
loop_
_entity.id
_entity.type
_entity.pdbx_description
1 polymer ?
#
loop_
_entity_poly.entity_id
_entity_poly.type
_entity_poly.pdbx_seq_one_letter_code
_entity_poly.pdbx_strand_id
1 'polypeptide(L)' 'MLFAEGETVKYKEIVGVVTFICDHSLSILVVKGKHRSQDVCVVVNKSDFKNISKLTEK' A
#
# COMPACT_ATOMS: atom_id res chain seq x y z
N MET A 1 -11.95 8.99 -3.04
CA MET A 1 -10.70 8.24 -3.01
C MET A 1 -10.77 7.18 -1.94
N LEU A 2 -10.31 6.03 -2.22
CA LEU A 2 -10.44 4.93 -1.28
C LEU A 2 -9.36 4.92 -0.22
N PHE A 3 -8.22 5.48 -0.52
CA PHE A 3 -7.09 5.43 0.39
C PHE A 3 -6.53 6.81 0.61
N ALA A 4 -5.79 6.98 1.69
CA ALA A 4 -5.18 8.25 2.00
C ALA A 4 -3.71 8.03 2.32
N GLU A 5 -2.90 9.05 2.07
CA GLU A 5 -1.50 8.95 2.38
C GLU A 5 -1.35 8.79 3.88
N GLY A 6 -0.42 7.95 4.28
CA GLY A 6 -0.20 7.67 5.67
C GLY A 6 -1.01 6.51 6.21
N GLU A 7 -1.89 5.96 5.38
CA GLU A 7 -2.74 4.89 5.85
C GLU A 7 -2.00 3.56 5.74
N THR A 8 -2.19 2.68 6.71
CA THR A 8 -1.56 1.37 6.67
C THR A 8 -2.47 0.42 5.94
N VAL A 9 -1.93 -0.28 4.98
CA VAL A 9 -2.71 -1.20 4.16
C VAL A 9 -1.96 -2.50 3.96
N LYS A 10 -2.70 -3.49 3.54
CA LYS A 10 -2.12 -4.78 3.22
C LYS A 10 -2.44 -5.08 1.76
N TYR A 11 -1.44 -5.44 0.99
CA TYR A 11 -1.63 -5.77 -0.40
C TYR A 11 -0.96 -7.11 -0.64
N LYS A 12 -1.77 -8.12 -0.94
CA LYS A 12 -1.27 -9.47 -1.12
C LYS A 12 -0.58 -9.90 0.17
N GLU A 13 0.69 -10.12 0.15
CA GLU A 13 1.38 -10.59 1.33
C GLU A 13 2.24 -9.53 1.96
N ILE A 14 2.06 -8.30 1.61
CA ILE A 14 2.90 -7.25 2.17
C ILE A 14 2.04 -6.27 2.93
N VAL A 15 2.64 -5.64 3.90
CA VAL A 15 1.98 -4.63 4.69
C VAL A 15 2.83 -3.38 4.57
N GLY A 16 2.20 -2.28 4.30
CA GLY A 16 2.93 -1.04 4.14
C GLY A 16 2.06 0.16 4.38
N VAL A 17 2.66 1.31 4.17
CA VAL A 17 2.00 2.59 4.37
C VAL A 17 1.90 3.29 3.03
N VAL A 18 0.73 3.85 2.76
CA VAL A 18 0.54 4.57 1.51
C VAL A 18 1.32 5.87 1.59
N THR A 19 2.23 6.07 0.66
CA THR A 19 3.06 7.27 0.68
C THR A 19 2.70 8.24 -0.41
N PHE A 20 2.08 7.80 -1.47
CA PHE A 20 1.78 8.69 -2.57
C PHE A 20 0.60 8.15 -3.34
N ILE A 21 -0.31 8.99 -3.71
CA ILE A 21 -1.50 8.58 -4.43
C ILE A 21 -1.64 9.44 -5.66
N CYS A 22 -1.84 8.78 -6.79
CA CYS A 22 -2.11 9.46 -8.04
C CYS A 22 -3.49 9.07 -8.50
N ASP A 23 -3.90 9.63 -9.60
CA ASP A 23 -5.20 9.30 -10.17
C ASP A 23 -5.27 7.86 -10.62
N HIS A 24 -4.15 7.30 -11.03
CA HIS A 24 -4.15 5.97 -11.62
C HIS A 24 -3.41 4.94 -10.79
N SER A 25 -2.76 5.34 -9.74
CA SER A 25 -1.97 4.39 -8.97
C SER A 25 -1.65 4.97 -7.60
N LEU A 26 -1.09 4.15 -6.75
CA LEU A 26 -0.60 4.64 -5.48
C LEU A 26 0.65 3.86 -5.12
N SER A 27 1.45 4.42 -4.23
CA SER A 27 2.68 3.78 -3.81
C SER A 27 2.55 3.37 -2.36
N ILE A 28 3.04 2.19 -2.06
CA ILE A 28 3.02 1.66 -0.72
C ILE A 28 4.45 1.41 -0.29
N LEU A 29 4.84 2.01 0.83
CA LEU A 29 6.16 1.78 1.37
C LEU A 29 6.06 0.54 2.24
N VAL A 30 6.72 -0.52 1.84
CA VAL A 30 6.58 -1.79 2.52
C VAL A 30 7.31 -1.75 3.85
N VAL A 31 6.59 -2.01 4.92
CA VAL A 31 7.19 -2.03 6.23
C VAL A 31 7.22 -3.43 6.81
N LYS A 32 6.47 -4.37 6.22
CA LYS A 32 6.47 -5.70 6.73
C LYS A 32 6.17 -6.65 5.62
N GLY A 33 6.81 -7.78 5.59
CA GLY A 33 6.56 -8.72 4.53
C GLY A 33 7.73 -9.66 4.41
N LYS A 34 7.72 -10.48 3.35
CA LYS A 34 8.75 -11.38 3.14
C LYS A 34 10.06 -10.74 2.94
N HIS A 35 10.11 -9.69 2.21
CA HIS A 35 11.36 -9.06 1.95
C HIS A 35 11.43 -7.85 2.78
N ARG A 36 12.31 -7.81 3.71
CA ARG A 36 12.40 -6.65 4.44
C ARG A 36 13.68 -6.06 4.26
N SER A 37 14.23 -5.89 3.22
CA SER A 37 15.51 -5.43 3.07
C SER A 37 15.51 -4.00 3.03
N GLN A 38 15.08 -3.24 2.56
CA GLN A 38 15.28 -1.87 2.54
C GLN A 38 14.05 -1.18 2.30
N ASP A 39 14.00 0.04 2.00
CA ASP A 39 12.80 0.76 1.72
C ASP A 39 12.29 0.35 0.39
N VAL A 40 11.35 -0.53 0.34
CA VAL A 40 10.79 -1.00 -0.91
C VAL A 40 9.43 -0.38 -1.10
N CYS A 41 9.24 0.26 -2.23
CA CYS A 41 7.96 0.85 -2.55
C CYS A 41 7.31 0.05 -3.65
N VAL A 42 6.05 -0.25 -3.48
CA VAL A 42 5.31 -1.00 -4.47
C VAL A 42 4.26 -0.08 -5.07
N VAL A 43 4.23 -0.01 -6.37
CA VAL A 43 3.25 0.82 -7.06
C VAL A 43 2.10 -0.06 -7.49
N VAL A 44 0.90 0.29 -7.06
CA VAL A 44 -0.28 -0.49 -7.36
C VAL A 44 -1.18 0.31 -8.27
N ASN A 45 -1.55 -0.28 -9.38
CA ASN A 45 -2.43 0.40 -10.31
C ASN A 45 -3.84 0.45 -9.78
N LYS A 46 -4.58 1.42 -10.27
CA LYS A 46 -5.95 1.61 -9.85
C LYS A 46 -6.76 0.34 -10.00
N SER A 47 -6.53 -0.42 -11.04
CA SER A 47 -7.31 -1.62 -11.26
C SER A 47 -7.05 -2.68 -10.20
N ASP A 48 -5.98 -2.56 -9.44
CA ASP A 48 -5.68 -3.50 -8.40
C ASP A 48 -6.05 -2.98 -7.01
N PHE A 49 -6.62 -1.81 -6.93
CA PHE A 49 -6.96 -1.25 -5.63
C PHE A 49 -7.90 -2.17 -4.87
N LYS A 50 -8.71 -2.93 -5.57
CA LYS A 50 -9.63 -3.83 -4.90
C LYS A 50 -8.89 -4.93 -4.14
N ASN A 51 -7.63 -5.15 -4.44
CA ASN A 51 -6.86 -6.16 -3.74
C ASN A 51 -6.12 -5.59 -2.54
N ILE A 52 -6.30 -4.33 -2.27
CA ILE A 52 -5.66 -3.69 -1.14
C ILE A 52 -6.66 -3.62 0.00
N SER A 53 -6.24 -4.03 1.18
CA SER A 53 -7.10 -3.99 2.35
C SER A 53 -6.57 -2.98 3.34
N LYS A 54 -7.46 -2.24 3.96
CA LYS A 54 -7.04 -1.28 4.96
C LYS A 54 -6.86 -2.00 6.28
N LEU A 55 -5.77 -1.73 6.92
CA LEU A 55 -5.50 -2.33 8.21
C LEU A 55 -5.75 -1.39 9.36
N THR A 56 -6.02 -0.17 9.06
CA THR A 56 -6.27 0.72 10.12
C THR A 56 -7.64 0.52 10.62
N GLU A 57 -8.00 -0.10 11.36
CA GLU A 57 -9.28 -0.29 11.73
C GLU A 57 -9.49 -0.13 12.92
N LYS A 58 -9.83 0.20 13.31
CA LYS A 58 -10.02 0.26 14.34
C LYS A 58 -10.40 0.19 14.55
#